data_0eaa4e6c38331daff6b03492c259b859
#
_entry.id   0eaa4e6c38331daff6b03492c259b859
#
_cell.length_a   1.000
_cell.length_b   1.000
_cell.length_c   1.000
_cell.angle_alpha   90.00
_cell.angle_beta   90.00
_cell.angle_gamma   90.00
#
_symmetry.space_group_name_H-M   'P 1'
#
loop_
_entity.id
_entity.type
_entity.pdbx_description
1 polymer ?
#
loop_
_entity_poly.entity_id
_entity_poly.type
_entity_poly.pdbx_seq_one_letter_code
_entity_poly.pdbx_strand_id
1 'polypeptide(L)'
;MLTNKIDRKTLKEQLQNETFKRRTISFYKYFDIENPQEFRDAIFRKWTEFNCFGRIYVAREGINAQMSVPEHHLEDFLKYLYSIPELNLIPIKYAIEDDGKSFFKLTIKVRPKIVADGLEHGTYDLSKVGKH
;
A
#
# COMPACT_ATOMS: atom_id res chain seq x y z
N MET A 1 -13.83 1.05 -15.72
CA MET A 1 -13.13 -0.19 -15.42
C MET A 1 -11.74 0.09 -14.91
N LEU A 2 -11.38 -0.62 -13.86
CA LEU A 2 -10.10 -0.35 -13.19
C LEU A 2 -8.99 -1.32 -13.60
N THR A 3 -9.25 -2.10 -14.63
CA THR A 3 -8.26 -3.06 -15.11
C THR A 3 -7.31 -2.41 -16.09
N ASN A 4 -6.04 -2.65 -15.88
CA ASN A 4 -5.01 -2.13 -16.75
C ASN A 4 -4.63 -3.19 -17.76
N LYS A 5 -4.73 -2.87 -19.05
CA LYS A 5 -4.41 -3.81 -20.12
C LYS A 5 -2.99 -3.68 -20.64
N ILE A 6 -2.23 -2.74 -20.10
CA ILE A 6 -0.82 -2.60 -20.45
C ILE A 6 -0.06 -3.75 -19.81
N ASP A 7 0.80 -4.40 -20.58
CA ASP A 7 1.51 -5.56 -20.05
C ASP A 7 2.58 -5.15 -19.03
N ARG A 8 3.05 -6.15 -18.28
CA ARG A 8 3.99 -5.91 -17.18
C ARG A 8 5.29 -5.26 -17.65
N LYS A 9 5.78 -5.67 -18.80
CA LYS A 9 7.02 -5.10 -19.32
C LYS A 9 6.90 -3.61 -19.59
N THR A 10 5.79 -3.22 -20.22
CA THR A 10 5.54 -1.82 -20.53
C THR A 10 5.42 -1.00 -19.25
N LEU A 11 4.71 -1.53 -18.24
CA LEU A 11 4.56 -0.84 -16.97
C LEU A 11 5.91 -0.64 -16.29
N LYS A 12 6.78 -1.66 -16.34
CA LYS A 12 8.11 -1.53 -15.75
C LYS A 12 8.95 -0.49 -16.48
N GLU A 13 8.84 -0.45 -17.81
CA GLU A 13 9.55 0.55 -18.60
C GLU A 13 9.08 1.95 -18.27
N GLN A 14 7.78 2.15 -18.12
CA GLN A 14 7.24 3.44 -17.74
C GLN A 14 7.76 3.86 -16.38
N LEU A 15 7.84 2.95 -15.44
CA LEU A 15 8.36 3.23 -14.12
C LEU A 15 9.82 3.68 -14.18
N GLN A 16 10.64 2.98 -14.97
CA GLN A 16 12.05 3.33 -15.08
C GLN A 16 12.26 4.69 -15.73
N ASN A 17 11.31 5.14 -16.55
CA ASN A 17 11.41 6.41 -17.26
C ASN A 17 10.82 7.58 -16.48
N GLU A 18 10.33 7.37 -15.26
CA GLU A 18 9.83 8.46 -14.43
C GLU A 18 10.95 9.44 -14.11
N THR A 19 10.59 10.72 -14.13
CA THR A 19 11.55 11.79 -13.86
C THR A 19 11.57 12.21 -12.40
N PHE A 20 10.69 11.66 -11.57
CA PHE A 20 10.57 12.00 -10.15
C PHE A 20 10.93 10.80 -9.30
N LYS A 21 11.20 11.07 -8.03
CA LYS A 21 11.56 10.02 -7.07
C LYS A 21 10.32 9.54 -6.33
N ARG A 22 10.41 8.31 -5.82
CA ARG A 22 9.35 7.70 -5.03
C ARG A 22 9.90 7.25 -3.69
N ARG A 23 9.02 7.23 -2.70
CA ARG A 23 9.34 6.67 -1.38
C ARG A 23 8.56 5.38 -1.20
N THR A 24 9.24 4.34 -0.76
CA THR A 24 8.59 3.08 -0.42
C THR A 24 8.22 3.13 1.06
N ILE A 25 6.94 2.94 1.34
CA ILE A 25 6.42 3.00 2.71
C ILE A 25 5.58 1.78 3.00
N SER A 26 5.41 1.50 4.28
CA SER A 26 4.49 0.45 4.71
C SER A 26 3.81 0.87 6.01
N PHE A 27 2.59 0.39 6.18
CA PHE A 27 1.85 0.59 7.42
C PHE A 27 0.77 -0.48 7.52
N TYR A 28 0.33 -0.71 8.72
CA TYR A 28 -0.83 -1.59 8.94
C TYR A 28 -1.54 -1.16 10.21
N LYS A 29 -2.82 -1.47 10.27
CA LYS A 29 -3.58 -1.22 11.48
C LYS A 29 -4.79 -2.13 11.54
N TYR A 30 -5.05 -2.67 12.71
CA TYR A 30 -6.27 -3.41 12.99
C TYR A 30 -7.32 -2.41 13.46
N PHE A 31 -8.43 -2.36 12.75
CA PHE A 31 -9.59 -1.57 13.15
C PHE A 31 -10.77 -2.08 12.35
N ASP A 32 -11.97 -1.89 12.88
CA ASP A 32 -13.16 -2.41 12.24
C ASP A 32 -13.49 -1.62 10.97
N ILE A 33 -13.52 -2.32 9.84
CA ILE A 33 -13.93 -1.73 8.57
C ILE A 33 -15.25 -2.37 8.19
N GLU A 34 -16.33 -1.61 8.35
CA GLU A 34 -17.67 -2.14 8.18
C GLU A 34 -17.93 -2.63 6.76
N ASN A 35 -17.46 -1.90 5.77
CA ASN A 35 -17.63 -2.27 4.36
C ASN A 35 -16.28 -2.21 3.65
N PRO A 36 -15.52 -3.32 3.67
CA PRO A 36 -14.18 -3.33 3.07
C PRO A 36 -14.16 -2.99 1.59
N GLN A 37 -15.16 -3.42 0.83
CA GLN A 37 -15.19 -3.14 -0.60
C GLN A 37 -15.33 -1.64 -0.87
N GLU A 38 -16.21 -0.99 -0.13
CA GLU A 38 -16.43 0.45 -0.29
C GLU A 38 -15.19 1.22 0.14
N PHE A 39 -14.57 0.83 1.23
CA PHE A 39 -13.34 1.44 1.71
C PHE A 39 -12.23 1.26 0.67
N ARG A 40 -12.10 0.05 0.14
CA ARG A 40 -11.13 -0.25 -0.90
C ARG A 40 -11.30 0.66 -2.12
N ASP A 41 -12.54 0.82 -2.58
CA ASP A 41 -12.81 1.62 -3.76
C ASP A 41 -12.48 3.09 -3.53
N ALA A 42 -12.76 3.59 -2.34
CA ALA A 42 -12.47 4.99 -2.01
C ALA A 42 -10.97 5.27 -2.02
N ILE A 43 -10.18 4.43 -1.36
CA ILE A 43 -8.74 4.65 -1.33
C ILE A 43 -8.11 4.38 -2.70
N PHE A 44 -8.67 3.44 -3.48
CA PHE A 44 -8.14 3.18 -4.81
C PHE A 44 -8.25 4.43 -5.69
N ARG A 45 -9.41 5.08 -5.66
CA ARG A 45 -9.60 6.30 -6.46
C ARG A 45 -8.63 7.39 -6.04
N LYS A 46 -8.49 7.61 -4.73
CA LYS A 46 -7.66 8.68 -4.23
C LYS A 46 -6.18 8.40 -4.46
N TRP A 47 -5.76 7.19 -4.18
CA TRP A 47 -4.34 6.84 -4.35
C TRP A 47 -3.93 6.77 -5.82
N THR A 48 -4.89 6.50 -6.71
CA THR A 48 -4.63 6.59 -8.15
C THR A 48 -4.37 8.04 -8.54
N GLU A 49 -5.10 8.99 -7.97
CA GLU A 49 -4.87 10.41 -8.22
C GLU A 49 -3.46 10.83 -7.81
N PHE A 50 -2.95 10.25 -6.73
CA PHE A 50 -1.60 10.55 -6.25
C PHE A 50 -0.53 9.76 -6.99
N ASN A 51 -0.92 8.94 -7.95
CA ASN A 51 0.00 8.11 -8.73
C ASN A 51 0.77 7.13 -7.84
N CYS A 52 0.09 6.58 -6.84
CA CYS A 52 0.69 5.57 -5.95
C CYS A 52 0.68 4.20 -6.60
N PHE A 53 1.69 3.42 -6.28
CA PHE A 53 1.73 2.00 -6.63
C PHE A 53 1.86 1.20 -5.34
N GLY A 54 1.55 -0.08 -5.39
CA GLY A 54 1.74 -0.89 -4.21
C GLY A 54 0.84 -2.10 -4.17
N ARG A 55 0.95 -2.83 -3.08
CA ARG A 55 0.13 -4.00 -2.79
C ARG A 55 -0.51 -3.80 -1.42
N ILE A 56 -1.83 -3.70 -1.43
CA ILE A 56 -2.58 -3.37 -0.24
C ILE A 56 -3.68 -4.41 -0.03
N TYR A 57 -3.87 -4.83 1.20
CA TYR A 57 -4.96 -5.73 1.58
C TYR A 57 -5.89 -5.01 2.56
N VAL A 58 -7.18 -5.11 2.28
CA VAL A 58 -8.23 -4.53 3.11
C VAL A 58 -9.14 -5.67 3.58
N ALA A 59 -9.47 -5.68 4.85
CA ALA A 59 -10.36 -6.67 5.43
C ALA A 59 -11.22 -6.01 6.48
N ARG A 60 -12.22 -6.73 6.97
CA ARG A 60 -13.03 -6.21 8.06
C ARG A 60 -12.19 -5.91 9.30
N GLU A 61 -11.08 -6.59 9.44
CA GLU A 61 -10.22 -6.43 10.62
C GLU A 61 -9.18 -5.31 10.46
N GLY A 62 -9.03 -4.71 9.27
CA GLY A 62 -8.07 -3.62 9.12
C GLY A 62 -7.46 -3.51 7.74
N ILE A 63 -6.28 -2.88 7.70
CA ILE A 63 -5.56 -2.62 6.46
C ILE A 63 -4.08 -2.97 6.61
N ASN A 64 -3.49 -3.46 5.53
CA ASN A 64 -2.05 -3.75 5.47
C ASN A 64 -1.56 -3.25 4.12
N ALA A 65 -0.62 -2.31 4.14
CA ALA A 65 -0.19 -1.62 2.91
C ALA A 65 1.32 -1.61 2.76
N GLN A 66 1.76 -1.91 1.54
CA GLN A 66 3.14 -1.71 1.11
C GLN A 66 3.06 -0.92 -0.19
N MET A 67 3.65 0.27 -0.21
CA MET A 67 3.38 1.23 -1.27
C MET A 67 4.60 1.98 -1.71
N SER A 68 4.51 2.48 -2.95
CA SER A 68 5.44 3.43 -3.52
C SER A 68 4.67 4.71 -3.81
N VAL A 69 5.09 5.80 -3.18
CA VAL A 69 4.40 7.09 -3.29
C VAL A 69 5.38 8.12 -3.87
N PRO A 70 4.99 8.83 -4.94
CA PRO A 70 5.86 9.89 -5.47
C PRO A 70 6.17 10.92 -4.38
N GLU A 71 7.43 11.34 -4.31
CA GLU A 71 7.83 12.28 -3.24
C GLU A 71 7.03 13.56 -3.26
N HIS A 72 6.72 14.06 -4.45
CA HIS A 72 5.98 15.33 -4.56
C HIS A 72 4.50 15.18 -4.19
N HIS A 73 4.01 13.96 -4.04
CA HIS A 73 2.64 13.70 -3.58
C HIS A 73 2.58 13.16 -2.16
N LEU A 74 3.73 12.96 -1.53
CA LEU A 74 3.76 12.30 -0.22
C LEU A 74 2.99 13.09 0.84
N GLU A 75 3.15 14.40 0.85
CA GLU A 75 2.47 15.24 1.83
C GLU A 75 0.94 15.14 1.66
N ASP A 76 0.46 15.22 0.43
CA ASP A 76 -0.97 15.10 0.16
C ASP A 76 -1.49 13.71 0.48
N PHE A 77 -0.67 12.69 0.20
CA PHE A 77 -1.02 11.32 0.54
C PHE A 77 -1.22 11.19 2.05
N LEU A 78 -0.28 11.72 2.83
CA LEU A 78 -0.38 11.62 4.29
C LEU A 78 -1.57 12.42 4.82
N LYS A 79 -1.86 13.58 4.23
CA LYS A 79 -3.04 14.35 4.62
C LYS A 79 -4.31 13.54 4.44
N TYR A 80 -4.43 12.89 3.30
CA TYR A 80 -5.60 12.07 3.03
C TYR A 80 -5.67 10.89 4.00
N LEU A 81 -4.55 10.19 4.18
CA LEU A 81 -4.50 9.04 5.07
C LEU A 81 -4.91 9.43 6.49
N TYR A 82 -4.35 10.53 6.98
CA TYR A 82 -4.62 10.98 8.35
C TYR A 82 -6.01 11.60 8.50
N SER A 83 -6.70 11.90 7.40
CA SER A 83 -8.07 12.37 7.46
C SER A 83 -9.04 11.24 7.80
N ILE A 84 -8.61 10.00 7.63
CA ILE A 84 -9.39 8.83 8.04
C ILE A 84 -9.19 8.69 9.55
N PRO A 85 -10.25 8.84 10.36
CA PRO A 85 -10.08 8.94 11.82
C PRO A 85 -9.28 7.79 12.44
N GLU A 86 -9.54 6.57 12.00
CA GLU A 86 -8.85 5.41 12.56
C GLU A 86 -7.39 5.33 12.15
N LEU A 87 -6.99 6.07 11.14
CA LEU A 87 -5.62 6.06 10.63
C LEU A 87 -4.87 7.36 10.95
N ASN A 88 -5.50 8.24 11.72
CA ASN A 88 -4.87 9.50 12.09
C ASN A 88 -3.58 9.25 12.85
N LEU A 89 -2.48 9.83 12.37
CA LEU A 89 -1.14 9.71 12.97
C LEU A 89 -0.62 8.27 13.08
N ILE A 90 -1.11 7.38 12.21
CA ILE A 90 -0.58 6.02 12.19
C ILE A 90 0.91 6.06 11.85
N PRO A 91 1.74 5.25 12.54
CA PRO A 91 3.16 5.20 12.21
C PRO A 91 3.39 4.70 10.79
N ILE A 92 4.26 5.37 10.07
CA ILE A 92 4.63 5.00 8.71
C ILE A 92 6.08 4.52 8.73
N LYS A 93 6.31 3.34 8.19
CA LYS A 93 7.66 2.80 8.06
C LYS A 93 8.18 3.13 6.67
N TYR A 94 9.34 3.76 6.61
CA TYR A 94 9.98 4.12 5.34
C TYR A 94 11.10 3.13 5.06
N ALA A 95 11.15 2.62 3.84
CA ALA A 95 12.23 1.73 3.45
C ALA A 95 13.53 2.51 3.31
N ILE A 96 14.62 1.90 3.74
CA ILE A 96 15.95 2.48 3.66
C ILE A 96 16.63 1.96 2.40
N GLU A 97 17.32 2.84 1.69
CA GLU A 97 18.09 2.47 0.49
C GLU A 97 17.23 1.80 -0.59
N ASP A 98 16.02 2.30 -0.74
CA ASP A 98 15.08 1.79 -1.73
C ASP A 98 14.86 2.88 -2.78
N ASP A 99 14.92 2.50 -4.06
CA ASP A 99 14.71 3.47 -5.13
C ASP A 99 13.24 3.78 -5.36
N GLY A 100 12.35 3.17 -4.59
CA GLY A 100 10.92 3.39 -4.70
C GLY A 100 10.29 2.69 -5.89
N LYS A 101 11.01 1.81 -6.55
CA LYS A 101 10.54 1.19 -7.79
C LYS A 101 10.23 -0.30 -7.65
N SER A 102 9.90 -0.72 -6.43
CA SER A 102 9.51 -2.10 -6.16
C SER A 102 8.14 -2.46 -6.72
N PHE A 103 7.28 -1.46 -6.90
CA PHE A 103 5.93 -1.67 -7.41
C PHE A 103 5.73 -0.85 -8.68
N PHE A 104 4.94 -1.39 -9.61
CA PHE A 104 4.69 -0.71 -10.88
C PHE A 104 3.21 -0.57 -11.20
N LYS A 105 2.34 -0.96 -10.27
CA LYS A 105 0.90 -0.74 -10.37
C LYS A 105 0.29 -0.72 -8.99
N LEU A 106 -0.92 -0.20 -8.90
CA LEU A 106 -1.65 -0.15 -7.63
C LEU A 106 -2.61 -1.33 -7.58
N THR A 107 -2.40 -2.21 -6.61
CA THR A 107 -3.25 -3.38 -6.40
C THR A 107 -3.82 -3.30 -4.98
N ILE A 108 -5.14 -3.23 -4.87
CA ILE A 108 -5.81 -3.22 -3.58
C ILE A 108 -6.85 -4.33 -3.59
N LYS A 109 -6.70 -5.30 -2.70
CA LYS A 109 -7.58 -6.47 -2.65
C LYS A 109 -8.30 -6.55 -1.32
N VAL A 110 -9.57 -6.92 -1.38
CA VAL A 110 -10.34 -7.24 -0.19
C VAL A 110 -10.07 -8.70 0.14
N ARG A 111 -9.69 -8.95 1.39
CA ARG A 111 -9.35 -10.29 1.85
C ARG A 111 -10.07 -10.57 3.16
N PRO A 112 -10.23 -11.87 3.54
CA PRO A 112 -10.78 -12.19 4.85
C PRO A 112 -9.90 -11.70 6.00
N LYS A 113 -8.58 -11.66 5.77
CA LYS A 113 -7.62 -11.21 6.79
C LYS A 113 -6.56 -10.36 6.12
N ILE A 114 -5.99 -9.43 6.89
CA ILE A 114 -4.94 -8.55 6.37
C ILE A 114 -3.55 -9.13 6.54
N VAL A 115 -3.36 -10.06 7.45
CA VAL A 115 -2.06 -10.69 7.68
C VAL A 115 -1.93 -11.86 6.74
N ALA A 116 -0.83 -11.88 6.00
CA ALA A 116 -0.56 -12.99 5.11
C ALA A 116 -0.35 -14.24 5.93
N ASP A 117 -0.94 -15.31 5.47
CA ASP A 117 -0.75 -16.58 6.14
C ASP A 117 0.69 -17.02 5.95
N GLY A 118 1.26 -17.05 6.90
CA GLY A 118 2.58 -17.31 6.78
C GLY A 118 3.48 -16.19 7.00
N LEU A 119 3.07 -16.13 7.09
CA LEU A 119 3.62 -15.39 7.14
C LEU A 119 4.07 -15.47 7.67
N GLU A 120 3.81 -15.87 7.37
CA GLU A 120 3.85 -16.10 7.56
C GLU A 120 4.46 -15.96 7.74
N HIS A 121 4.88 -16.42 7.57
CA HIS A 121 5.19 -16.60 7.64
C HIS A 121 5.91 -15.97 7.88
N GLY A 122 6.16 -16.10 7.91
CA GLY A 122 6.38 -16.05 8.13
C GLY A 122 7.07 -15.43 8.58
N THR A 123 7.38 -15.73 8.60
CA THR A 123 7.43 -15.65 8.97
C THR A 123 7.90 -15.09 9.60
N TYR A 124 8.30 -15.21 9.81
CA TYR A 124 8.20 -15.12 10.27
C TYR A 124 8.52 -14.72 11.08
N ASP A 125 8.74 -14.74 11.31
CA ASP A 125 8.52 -14.83 11.88
C ASP A 125 8.76 -14.33 12.75
N LEU A 126 9.01 -14.23 13.12
CA LEU A 126 8.79 -14.29 13.75
C LEU A 126 9.14 -14.14 14.45
N SER A 127 9.19 -14.18 14.56
CA SER A 127 9.04 -14.52 14.91
C SER A 127 9.35 -14.26 15.21
N LYS A 128 9.58 -14.31 15.25
CA LYS A 128 9.56 -14.62 15.19
C LYS A 128 9.65 -14.00 15.64
N VAL A 129 10.01 -13.87 15.53
CA VAL A 129 9.68 -13.82 15.57
C VAL A 129 9.74 -13.23 15.97
N GLY A 130 9.92 -12.98 16.33
CA GLY A 130 9.57 -13.05 16.43
C GLY A 130 9.69 -12.36 16.55
N LYS A 131 9.98 -12.46 16.48
CA LYS A 131 9.80 -12.50 16.18
C LYS A 131 9.75 -12.02 16.13
N HIS A 132 10.22 -12.19 16.06
CA HIS A 132 9.98 -12.41 15.54
C HIS A 132 10.06 -12.12 15.54
#